data_3b446739be3248262456935f4ad82979
#
_entry.id   3b446739be3248262456935f4ad82979
#
_cell.length_a   1.000
_cell.length_b   1.000
_cell.length_c   1.000
_cell.angle_alpha   90.00
_cell.angle_beta   90.00
_cell.angle_gamma   90.00
#
_symmetry.space_group_name_H-M   'P 1'
#
loop_
_entity.id
_entity.type
_entity.pdbx_description
1 polymer ?
#
loop_
_entity_poly.entity_id
_entity_poly.type
_entity_poly.pdbx_seq_one_letter_code
_entity_poly.pdbx_strand_id
1 'polypeptide(L)'
;MGWKGMALGGWIGGVFGGPLGALLGAAFGHQVEKRLRGDAPTRRTASSTPYRDLSARRRSMIFCASAAAMLAKMAKADGRISRDEIDGVEAAFARLGFTSLARDYAINVFRKAKDDAHTIYQYADEFAAAVESVEVRELLYEILWDVACADGTVGEAERAILQRMPRALRIRADWYAFFAQQRLGAGGCRAAAPQDELKEAYAVLGAKPSDSPEALKAKYRALAKRNHPDALRAQGLPDELVGKATARMGRINAAWATVRAARGL
;
A
#
# COMPACT_ATOMS: atom_id res chain seq x y z
N MET A 1 -21.75 20.37 -24.53
CA MET A 1 -22.44 20.52 -23.23
C MET A 1 -22.24 19.24 -22.41
N GLY A 2 -21.18 19.21 -21.59
CA GLY A 2 -20.72 18.00 -20.92
C GLY A 2 -20.88 18.04 -19.41
N TRP A 3 -22.10 18.39 -18.87
CA TRP A 3 -22.29 18.49 -17.43
C TRP A 3 -22.40 17.12 -16.72
N LYS A 4 -22.81 16.05 -17.38
CA LYS A 4 -23.00 14.74 -16.71
C LYS A 4 -21.70 14.03 -16.34
N GLY A 5 -20.61 14.26 -17.03
CA GLY A 5 -19.28 13.74 -16.70
C GLY A 5 -18.63 14.46 -15.48
N MET A 6 -18.91 15.76 -15.32
CA MET A 6 -18.46 16.55 -14.19
C MET A 6 -19.15 16.17 -12.86
N ALA A 7 -20.39 15.70 -12.90
CA ALA A 7 -21.12 15.31 -11.71
C ALA A 7 -20.59 14.03 -11.05
N LEU A 8 -20.10 13.04 -11.84
CA LEU A 8 -19.48 11.82 -11.28
C LEU A 8 -18.05 12.07 -10.78
N GLY A 9 -17.27 12.86 -11.51
CA GLY A 9 -15.92 13.28 -11.08
C GLY A 9 -15.96 14.20 -9.85
N GLY A 10 -16.94 15.09 -9.75
CA GLY A 10 -17.15 15.98 -8.61
C GLY A 10 -17.60 15.26 -7.33
N TRP A 11 -18.29 14.12 -7.45
CA TRP A 11 -18.74 13.35 -6.28
C TRP A 11 -17.59 12.57 -5.61
N ILE A 12 -16.63 12.09 -6.39
CA ILE A 12 -15.42 11.43 -5.86
C ILE A 12 -14.41 12.48 -5.38
N GLY A 13 -14.26 13.60 -6.11
CA GLY A 13 -13.44 14.73 -5.70
C GLY A 13 -13.96 15.47 -4.47
N GLY A 14 -15.28 15.47 -4.22
CA GLY A 14 -15.89 16.15 -3.08
C GLY A 14 -15.71 15.47 -1.72
N VAL A 15 -15.36 14.18 -1.69
CA VAL A 15 -15.03 13.44 -0.45
C VAL A 15 -13.54 13.53 -0.13
N PHE A 16 -12.71 13.74 -1.12
CA PHE A 16 -11.27 13.97 -1.01
C PHE A 16 -10.98 15.33 -1.68
N GLY A 17 -11.05 16.39 -0.91
CA GLY A 17 -10.73 17.74 -1.38
C GLY A 17 -9.25 17.98 -1.66
N GLY A 18 -8.43 16.92 -1.70
CA GLY A 18 -6.99 16.99 -1.81
C GLY A 18 -6.41 16.29 -3.06
N PRO A 19 -5.08 16.04 -3.07
CA PRO A 19 -4.36 15.49 -4.22
C PRO A 19 -4.89 14.15 -4.74
N LEU A 20 -5.28 13.21 -3.86
CA LEU A 20 -5.86 11.93 -4.26
C LEU A 20 -7.24 12.12 -4.91
N GLY A 21 -8.05 13.04 -4.40
CA GLY A 21 -9.35 13.37 -4.99
C GLY A 21 -9.22 13.91 -6.41
N ALA A 22 -8.24 14.76 -6.65
CA ALA A 22 -7.94 15.30 -7.98
C ALA A 22 -7.48 14.19 -8.95
N LEU A 23 -6.59 13.30 -8.51
CA LEU A 23 -6.11 12.16 -9.31
C LEU A 23 -7.22 11.16 -9.62
N LEU A 24 -8.04 10.80 -8.63
CA LEU A 24 -9.17 9.90 -8.79
C LEU A 24 -10.21 10.51 -9.74
N GLY A 25 -10.56 11.78 -9.57
CA GLY A 25 -11.49 12.49 -10.45
C GLY A 25 -11.03 12.56 -11.90
N ALA A 26 -9.75 12.82 -12.14
CA ALA A 26 -9.16 12.88 -13.47
C ALA A 26 -9.04 11.49 -14.14
N ALA A 27 -8.79 10.43 -13.37
CA ALA A 27 -8.71 9.06 -13.88
C ALA A 27 -10.09 8.51 -14.27
N PHE A 28 -11.13 8.83 -13.50
CA PHE A 28 -12.51 8.43 -13.79
C PHE A 28 -13.13 9.23 -14.93
N GLY A 29 -12.88 10.54 -14.99
CA GLY A 29 -13.44 11.39 -16.04
C GLY A 29 -13.10 10.90 -17.45
N HIS A 30 -11.88 10.45 -17.65
CA HIS A 30 -11.40 9.98 -18.97
C HIS A 30 -11.97 8.60 -19.38
N GLN A 31 -12.19 7.69 -18.43
CA GLN A 31 -12.79 6.38 -18.73
C GLN A 31 -14.29 6.47 -18.99
N VAL A 32 -14.98 7.39 -18.31
CA VAL A 32 -16.42 7.65 -18.56
C VAL A 32 -16.61 8.28 -19.93
N GLU A 33 -15.74 9.23 -20.34
CA GLU A 33 -15.82 9.86 -21.65
C GLU A 33 -15.55 8.87 -22.81
N LYS A 34 -14.62 7.92 -22.61
CA LYS A 34 -14.32 6.89 -23.61
C LYS A 34 -15.45 5.86 -23.76
N ARG A 35 -16.19 5.58 -22.69
CA ARG A 35 -17.39 4.71 -22.74
C ARG A 35 -18.64 5.41 -23.25
N LEU A 36 -18.73 6.72 -23.12
CA LEU A 36 -19.86 7.50 -23.65
C LEU A 36 -19.75 7.76 -25.17
N ARG A 37 -18.53 7.59 -25.76
CA ARG A 37 -18.32 7.68 -27.21
C ARG A 37 -18.53 6.36 -27.96
N GLY A 38 -18.64 5.22 -27.28
CA GLY A 38 -18.92 3.93 -27.89
C GLY A 38 -20.23 3.36 -27.34
N ASP A 39 -21.22 3.21 -28.20
CA ASP A 39 -22.49 2.49 -28.09
C ASP A 39 -23.36 2.69 -26.85
N ALA A 40 -24.60 3.11 -27.11
CA ALA A 40 -25.67 3.17 -26.12
C ALA A 40 -25.89 1.80 -25.46
N PRO A 41 -25.83 1.68 -24.13
CA PRO A 41 -26.09 0.41 -23.46
C PRO A 41 -27.60 0.12 -23.54
N THR A 42 -27.95 -0.98 -24.19
CA THR A 42 -29.23 -1.65 -23.99
C THR A 42 -29.46 -1.83 -22.49
N ARG A 43 -30.67 -1.42 -22.09
CA ARG A 43 -31.25 -1.53 -20.75
C ARG A 43 -31.05 -2.93 -20.20
N ARG A 44 -29.98 -3.17 -19.48
CA ARG A 44 -29.80 -4.37 -18.64
C ARG A 44 -30.27 -4.01 -17.24
N THR A 45 -31.21 -4.82 -16.76
CA THR A 45 -31.74 -4.84 -15.40
C THR A 45 -30.64 -4.56 -14.36
N ALA A 46 -30.88 -3.57 -13.51
CA ALA A 46 -30.04 -3.23 -12.38
C ALA A 46 -29.88 -4.46 -11.48
N SER A 47 -28.79 -5.20 -11.68
CA SER A 47 -28.30 -6.13 -10.69
C SER A 47 -27.87 -5.28 -9.50
N SER A 48 -28.56 -5.41 -8.40
CA SER A 48 -28.24 -4.76 -7.13
C SER A 48 -26.91 -5.32 -6.63
N THR A 49 -25.81 -4.68 -7.04
CA THR A 49 -24.49 -4.98 -6.46
C THR A 49 -24.56 -4.55 -4.98
N PRO A 50 -24.29 -5.45 -4.02
CA PRO A 50 -24.40 -5.12 -2.61
C PRO A 50 -23.53 -3.91 -2.27
N TYR A 51 -24.07 -2.97 -1.48
CA TYR A 51 -23.39 -1.75 -1.02
C TYR A 51 -21.97 -2.02 -0.43
N ARG A 52 -21.79 -3.21 0.13
CA ARG A 52 -20.52 -3.71 0.69
C ARG A 52 -19.44 -3.86 -0.39
N ASP A 53 -19.78 -4.34 -1.58
CA ASP A 53 -18.83 -4.52 -2.68
C ASP A 53 -18.40 -3.21 -3.32
N LEU A 54 -19.31 -2.24 -3.42
CA LEU A 54 -18.99 -0.90 -3.91
C LEU A 54 -18.02 -0.19 -2.98
N SER A 55 -18.18 -0.35 -1.66
CA SER A 55 -17.27 0.25 -0.68
C SER A 55 -15.88 -0.41 -0.69
N ALA A 56 -15.80 -1.72 -0.87
CA ALA A 56 -14.53 -2.46 -0.95
C ALA A 56 -13.76 -2.07 -2.22
N ARG A 57 -14.42 -2.08 -3.39
CA ARG A 57 -13.82 -1.62 -4.65
C ARG A 57 -13.30 -0.19 -4.57
N ARG A 58 -14.05 0.71 -3.94
CA ARG A 58 -13.60 2.09 -3.74
C ARG A 58 -12.35 2.16 -2.90
N ARG A 59 -12.27 1.41 -1.80
CA ARG A 59 -11.09 1.34 -0.92
C ARG A 59 -9.88 0.77 -1.67
N SER A 60 -10.08 -0.30 -2.45
CA SER A 60 -9.04 -0.88 -3.31
C SER A 60 -8.51 0.15 -4.33
N MET A 61 -9.37 0.92 -4.96
CA MET A 61 -8.96 1.97 -5.91
C MET A 61 -8.19 3.10 -5.23
N ILE A 62 -8.59 3.50 -4.01
CA ILE A 62 -7.85 4.46 -3.18
C ILE A 62 -6.46 3.92 -2.87
N PHE A 63 -6.37 2.65 -2.48
CA PHE A 63 -5.07 2.00 -2.24
C PHE A 63 -4.18 2.04 -3.48
N CYS A 64 -4.69 1.58 -4.63
CA CYS A 64 -3.92 1.57 -5.89
C CYS A 64 -3.45 2.96 -6.31
N ALA A 65 -4.34 3.97 -6.22
CA ALA A 65 -4.00 5.35 -6.56
C ALA A 65 -2.94 5.93 -5.61
N SER A 66 -3.10 5.69 -4.30
CA SER A 66 -2.17 6.17 -3.30
C SER A 66 -0.79 5.52 -3.45
N ALA A 67 -0.75 4.20 -3.66
CA ALA A 67 0.49 3.48 -3.92
C ALA A 67 1.20 4.03 -5.16
N ALA A 68 0.47 4.17 -6.28
CA ALA A 68 1.03 4.68 -7.53
C ALA A 68 1.54 6.13 -7.39
N ALA A 69 0.80 7.01 -6.71
CA ALA A 69 1.20 8.39 -6.48
C ALA A 69 2.44 8.48 -5.59
N MET A 70 2.49 7.72 -4.49
CA MET A 70 3.65 7.71 -3.61
C MET A 70 4.89 7.11 -4.28
N LEU A 71 4.74 6.05 -5.08
CA LEU A 71 5.84 5.48 -5.86
C LEU A 71 6.36 6.48 -6.91
N ALA A 72 5.46 7.25 -7.55
CA ALA A 72 5.88 8.29 -8.50
C ALA A 72 6.71 9.38 -7.84
N LYS A 73 6.33 9.80 -6.62
CA LYS A 73 7.08 10.81 -5.86
C LYS A 73 8.40 10.26 -5.33
N MET A 74 8.45 9.00 -4.95
CA MET A 74 9.67 8.35 -4.49
C MET A 74 10.67 8.19 -5.64
N ALA A 75 10.24 7.70 -6.79
CA ALA A 75 11.08 7.60 -7.98
C ALA A 75 11.60 8.97 -8.47
N LYS A 76 10.86 10.05 -8.22
CA LYS A 76 11.31 11.42 -8.57
C LYS A 76 12.22 12.06 -7.53
N ALA A 77 12.45 11.44 -6.39
CA ALA A 77 13.23 12.03 -5.31
C ALA A 77 14.68 12.34 -5.71
N ASP A 78 15.25 11.61 -6.66
CA ASP A 78 16.60 11.79 -7.20
C ASP A 78 16.67 12.84 -8.32
N GLY A 79 15.53 13.42 -8.72
CA GLY A 79 15.44 14.56 -9.64
C GLY A 79 15.06 14.26 -11.08
N ARG A 80 15.25 13.08 -11.61
CA ARG A 80 14.86 12.70 -12.99
C ARG A 80 14.32 11.27 -13.03
N ILE A 81 13.15 11.09 -13.59
CA ILE A 81 12.62 9.76 -13.90
C ILE A 81 13.03 9.40 -15.32
N SER A 82 13.89 8.41 -15.47
CA SER A 82 14.26 7.81 -16.76
C SER A 82 13.14 6.91 -17.32
N ARG A 83 13.25 6.51 -18.56
CA ARG A 83 12.32 5.50 -19.14
C ARG A 83 12.47 4.16 -18.42
N ASP A 84 13.70 3.79 -18.05
CA ASP A 84 14.00 2.53 -17.35
C ASP A 84 13.34 2.49 -15.95
N GLU A 85 13.20 3.64 -15.28
CA GLU A 85 12.47 3.74 -14.00
C GLU A 85 10.95 3.58 -14.17
N ILE A 86 10.37 4.06 -15.27
CA ILE A 86 8.96 3.82 -15.59
C ILE A 86 8.74 2.33 -15.84
N ASP A 87 9.60 1.69 -16.60
CA ASP A 87 9.56 0.25 -16.87
C ASP A 87 9.79 -0.55 -15.57
N GLY A 88 10.65 -0.06 -14.69
CA GLY A 88 10.87 -0.59 -13.33
C GLY A 88 9.62 -0.52 -12.46
N VAL A 89 8.88 0.58 -12.50
CA VAL A 89 7.61 0.74 -11.79
C VAL A 89 6.52 -0.15 -12.39
N GLU A 90 6.46 -0.27 -13.72
CA GLU A 90 5.56 -1.22 -14.39
C GLU A 90 5.86 -2.67 -13.98
N ALA A 91 7.14 -3.02 -13.93
CA ALA A 91 7.59 -4.32 -13.42
C ALA A 91 7.27 -4.50 -11.92
N ALA A 92 7.35 -3.42 -11.11
CA ALA A 92 6.96 -3.46 -9.71
C ALA A 92 5.45 -3.71 -9.55
N PHE A 93 4.59 -3.05 -10.31
CA PHE A 93 3.15 -3.32 -10.32
C PHE A 93 2.84 -4.75 -10.79
N ALA A 94 3.55 -5.26 -11.79
CA ALA A 94 3.41 -6.64 -12.23
C ALA A 94 3.82 -7.63 -11.13
N ARG A 95 4.94 -7.39 -10.44
CA ARG A 95 5.38 -8.21 -9.28
C ARG A 95 4.41 -8.15 -8.11
N LEU A 96 3.71 -7.03 -7.93
CA LEU A 96 2.65 -6.88 -6.95
C LEU A 96 1.35 -7.60 -7.35
N GLY A 97 1.30 -8.19 -8.56
CA GLY A 97 0.16 -8.95 -9.05
C GLY A 97 -0.97 -8.10 -9.65
N PHE A 98 -0.73 -6.81 -9.94
CA PHE A 98 -1.78 -5.97 -10.54
C PHE A 98 -2.24 -6.53 -11.89
N THR A 99 -3.54 -6.74 -12.05
CA THR A 99 -4.16 -7.11 -13.32
C THR A 99 -3.98 -5.99 -14.35
N SER A 100 -4.16 -6.31 -15.64
CA SER A 100 -3.97 -5.34 -16.72
C SER A 100 -4.74 -4.02 -16.48
N LEU A 101 -5.98 -4.11 -16.01
CA LEU A 101 -6.85 -2.96 -15.79
C LEU A 101 -6.41 -2.12 -14.57
N ALA A 102 -6.05 -2.77 -13.46
CA ALA A 102 -5.53 -2.11 -12.27
C ALA A 102 -4.15 -1.51 -12.54
N ARG A 103 -3.33 -2.19 -13.35
CA ARG A 103 -2.00 -1.71 -13.79
C ARG A 103 -2.11 -0.47 -14.66
N ASP A 104 -2.95 -0.47 -15.71
CA ASP A 104 -3.17 0.70 -16.57
C ASP A 104 -3.66 1.91 -15.77
N TYR A 105 -4.53 1.68 -14.79
CA TYR A 105 -4.98 2.70 -13.87
C TYR A 105 -3.84 3.24 -13.01
N ALA A 106 -3.05 2.37 -12.39
CA ALA A 106 -1.91 2.76 -11.55
C ALA A 106 -0.85 3.53 -12.33
N ILE A 107 -0.56 3.13 -13.58
CA ILE A 107 0.37 3.83 -14.48
C ILE A 107 -0.16 5.23 -14.82
N ASN A 108 -1.45 5.38 -15.11
CA ASN A 108 -2.04 6.70 -15.38
C ASN A 108 -1.96 7.63 -14.16
N VAL A 109 -2.21 7.11 -12.95
CA VAL A 109 -2.04 7.86 -11.70
C VAL A 109 -0.58 8.23 -11.50
N PHE A 110 0.35 7.28 -11.67
CA PHE A 110 1.79 7.49 -11.56
C PHE A 110 2.26 8.65 -12.44
N ARG A 111 1.90 8.62 -13.75
CA ARG A 111 2.28 9.66 -14.71
C ARG A 111 1.77 11.05 -14.33
N LYS A 112 0.57 11.15 -13.76
CA LYS A 112 0.01 12.42 -13.30
C LYS A 112 0.64 12.88 -11.99
N ALA A 113 0.78 11.99 -11.02
CA ALA A 113 1.37 12.29 -9.72
C ALA A 113 2.84 12.73 -9.82
N LYS A 114 3.57 12.16 -10.79
CA LYS A 114 4.97 12.51 -11.06
C LYS A 114 5.19 14.02 -11.23
N ASP A 115 4.29 14.69 -11.95
CA ASP A 115 4.48 16.07 -12.39
C ASP A 115 3.62 17.08 -11.59
N ASP A 116 2.79 16.63 -10.66
CA ASP A 116 2.00 17.52 -9.83
C ASP A 116 2.83 18.19 -8.70
N ALA A 117 2.28 19.23 -8.10
CA ALA A 117 2.95 20.03 -7.07
C ALA A 117 2.92 19.40 -5.66
N HIS A 118 2.17 18.30 -5.48
CA HIS A 118 1.99 17.71 -4.16
C HIS A 118 3.18 16.86 -3.73
N THR A 119 3.43 16.82 -2.43
CA THR A 119 4.49 16.01 -1.83
C THR A 119 4.01 14.58 -1.59
N ILE A 120 4.94 13.64 -1.47
CA ILE A 120 4.64 12.24 -1.10
C ILE A 120 3.88 12.15 0.23
N TYR A 121 4.17 13.06 1.17
CA TYR A 121 3.54 13.06 2.50
C TYR A 121 2.08 13.51 2.46
N GLN A 122 1.72 14.42 1.56
CA GLN A 122 0.32 14.82 1.36
C GLN A 122 -0.51 13.63 0.85
N TYR A 123 0.03 12.83 -0.06
CA TYR A 123 -0.61 11.58 -0.50
C TYR A 123 -0.74 10.57 0.64
N ALA A 124 0.31 10.43 1.46
CA ALA A 124 0.30 9.53 2.60
C ALA A 124 -0.70 9.96 3.68
N ASP A 125 -0.80 11.25 3.98
CA ASP A 125 -1.77 11.80 4.94
C ASP A 125 -3.22 11.59 4.49
N GLU A 126 -3.52 11.83 3.20
CA GLU A 126 -4.84 11.57 2.63
C GLU A 126 -5.20 10.09 2.64
N PHE A 127 -4.24 9.23 2.29
CA PHE A 127 -4.42 7.79 2.37
C PHE A 127 -4.72 7.36 3.81
N ALA A 128 -3.96 7.85 4.79
CA ALA A 128 -4.15 7.53 6.19
C ALA A 128 -5.48 8.06 6.76
N ALA A 129 -6.01 9.15 6.20
CA ALA A 129 -7.34 9.66 6.53
C ALA A 129 -8.47 8.82 5.91
N ALA A 130 -8.24 8.27 4.71
CA ALA A 130 -9.23 7.49 3.98
C ALA A 130 -9.28 6.01 4.42
N VAL A 131 -8.14 5.44 4.80
CA VAL A 131 -7.99 4.03 5.17
C VAL A 131 -7.85 3.89 6.67
N GLU A 132 -8.90 3.44 7.33
CA GLU A 132 -8.93 3.26 8.79
C GLU A 132 -7.96 2.17 9.28
N SER A 133 -7.80 1.09 8.48
CA SER A 133 -6.95 -0.04 8.87
C SER A 133 -5.47 0.33 8.93
N VAL A 134 -4.90 0.19 10.11
CA VAL A 134 -3.45 0.35 10.33
C VAL A 134 -2.67 -0.69 9.54
N GLU A 135 -3.17 -1.92 9.48
CA GLU A 135 -2.53 -3.05 8.81
C GLU A 135 -2.42 -2.83 7.30
N VAL A 136 -3.45 -2.24 6.69
CA VAL A 136 -3.43 -1.87 5.25
C VAL A 136 -2.43 -0.73 5.00
N ARG A 137 -2.32 0.23 5.91
CA ARG A 137 -1.34 1.33 5.82
C ARG A 137 0.09 0.81 6.00
N GLU A 138 0.31 -0.11 6.93
CA GLU A 138 1.59 -0.78 7.12
C GLU A 138 1.99 -1.64 5.90
N LEU A 139 1.03 -2.31 5.26
CA LEU A 139 1.30 -3.07 4.05
C LEU A 139 1.72 -2.15 2.89
N LEU A 140 1.10 -0.97 2.76
CA LEU A 140 1.56 0.03 1.78
C LEU A 140 2.99 0.48 2.08
N TYR A 141 3.34 0.72 3.34
CA TYR A 141 4.70 1.06 3.73
C TYR A 141 5.71 -0.05 3.39
N GLU A 142 5.34 -1.31 3.60
CA GLU A 142 6.15 -2.46 3.18
C GLU A 142 6.38 -2.49 1.67
N ILE A 143 5.35 -2.13 0.88
CA ILE A 143 5.47 -2.04 -0.59
C ILE A 143 6.45 -0.92 -1.00
N LEU A 144 6.43 0.23 -0.33
CA LEU A 144 7.40 1.30 -0.60
C LEU A 144 8.83 0.82 -0.35
N TRP A 145 9.08 0.05 0.72
CA TRP A 145 10.37 -0.57 0.97
C TRP A 145 10.76 -1.60 -0.09
N ASP A 146 9.81 -2.44 -0.55
CA ASP A 146 10.09 -3.44 -1.59
C ASP A 146 10.52 -2.80 -2.89
N VAL A 147 9.91 -1.66 -3.24
CA VAL A 147 10.25 -0.92 -4.46
C VAL A 147 11.58 -0.20 -4.30
N ALA A 148 11.81 0.47 -3.16
CA ALA A 148 13.09 1.13 -2.89
C ALA A 148 14.29 0.17 -2.89
N CYS A 149 14.06 -1.09 -2.52
CA CYS A 149 15.11 -2.12 -2.53
C CYS A 149 15.20 -2.90 -3.86
N ALA A 150 14.40 -2.59 -4.86
CA ALA A 150 14.28 -3.42 -6.07
C ALA A 150 15.56 -3.47 -6.92
N ASP A 151 16.33 -2.40 -6.94
CA ASP A 151 17.63 -2.28 -7.64
C ASP A 151 18.82 -2.69 -6.78
N GLY A 152 18.59 -3.09 -5.52
CA GLY A 152 19.60 -3.55 -4.58
C GLY A 152 20.20 -2.46 -3.69
N THR A 153 19.83 -1.19 -3.89
CA THR A 153 20.32 -0.06 -3.08
C THR A 153 19.17 0.90 -2.74
N VAL A 154 19.21 1.53 -1.58
CA VAL A 154 18.27 2.62 -1.23
C VAL A 154 19.04 3.92 -1.21
N GLY A 155 18.70 4.82 -2.11
CA GLY A 155 19.27 6.15 -2.21
C GLY A 155 19.06 6.99 -0.93
N GLU A 156 19.85 8.04 -0.76
CA GLU A 156 19.75 8.91 0.42
C GLU A 156 18.37 9.62 0.48
N ALA A 157 17.88 10.09 -0.68
CA ALA A 157 16.57 10.72 -0.80
C ALA A 157 15.43 9.76 -0.46
N GLU A 158 15.47 8.54 -0.97
CA GLU A 158 14.49 7.49 -0.66
C GLU A 158 14.52 7.11 0.83
N ARG A 159 15.72 6.99 1.40
CA ARG A 159 15.90 6.72 2.83
C ARG A 159 15.28 7.79 3.70
N ALA A 160 15.48 9.07 3.35
CA ALA A 160 14.88 10.20 4.06
C ALA A 160 13.34 10.16 3.97
N ILE A 161 12.79 9.78 2.81
CA ILE A 161 11.35 9.57 2.61
C ILE A 161 10.86 8.45 3.51
N LEU A 162 11.47 7.26 3.43
CA LEU A 162 11.06 6.08 4.20
C LEU A 162 11.13 6.33 5.70
N GLN A 163 12.11 7.10 6.19
CA GLN A 163 12.23 7.44 7.60
C GLN A 163 11.08 8.29 8.13
N ARG A 164 10.54 9.19 7.31
CA ARG A 164 9.42 10.08 7.68
C ARG A 164 8.05 9.48 7.43
N MET A 165 7.96 8.49 6.55
CA MET A 165 6.71 7.89 6.09
C MET A 165 5.83 7.29 7.20
N PRO A 166 6.36 6.61 8.26
CA PRO A 166 5.54 6.07 9.34
C PRO A 166 4.65 7.11 10.02
N ARG A 167 5.16 8.34 10.18
CA ARG A 167 4.37 9.44 10.77
C ARG A 167 3.22 9.86 9.86
N ALA A 168 3.47 10.04 8.57
CA ALA A 168 2.46 10.43 7.58
C ALA A 168 1.38 9.35 7.42
N LEU A 169 1.78 8.09 7.40
CA LEU A 169 0.86 6.94 7.34
C LEU A 169 0.18 6.62 8.68
N ARG A 170 0.53 7.33 9.78
CA ARG A 170 0.01 7.08 11.13
C ARG A 170 0.15 5.60 11.54
N ILE A 171 1.32 5.04 11.30
CA ILE A 171 1.72 3.69 11.68
C ILE A 171 2.79 3.74 12.78
N ARG A 172 3.24 2.59 13.28
CA ARG A 172 4.26 2.50 14.33
C ARG A 172 5.56 3.19 13.91
N ALA A 173 6.10 4.05 14.78
CA ALA A 173 7.31 4.82 14.50
C ALA A 173 8.56 3.95 14.34
N ASP A 174 8.59 2.78 15.01
CA ASP A 174 9.71 1.83 14.98
C ASP A 174 9.77 0.99 13.68
N TRP A 175 8.75 1.06 12.81
CA TRP A 175 8.73 0.35 11.55
C TRP A 175 9.89 0.71 10.62
N TYR A 176 10.34 1.99 10.64
CA TYR A 176 11.53 2.34 9.87
C TYR A 176 12.77 1.56 10.32
N ALA A 177 13.06 1.58 11.63
CA ALA A 177 14.21 0.87 12.19
C ALA A 177 14.10 -0.65 11.93
N PHE A 178 12.90 -1.21 12.07
CA PHE A 178 12.63 -2.62 11.80
C PHE A 178 12.95 -3.00 10.35
N PHE A 179 12.40 -2.28 9.37
CA PHE A 179 12.65 -2.59 7.95
C PHE A 179 14.08 -2.24 7.52
N ALA A 180 14.67 -1.16 8.05
CA ALA A 180 16.06 -0.82 7.79
C ALA A 180 17.00 -1.92 8.27
N GLN A 181 16.78 -2.46 9.47
CA GLN A 181 17.56 -3.57 10.00
C GLN A 181 17.40 -4.85 9.16
N GLN A 182 16.19 -5.16 8.69
CA GLN A 182 15.93 -6.34 7.88
C GLN A 182 16.47 -6.25 6.45
N ARG A 183 16.48 -5.06 5.85
CA ARG A 183 16.66 -4.88 4.40
C ARG A 183 17.97 -4.19 4.03
N LEU A 184 18.53 -3.37 4.93
CA LEU A 184 19.78 -2.64 4.68
C LEU A 184 20.95 -3.41 5.32
N GLY A 185 21.64 -4.23 4.54
CA GLY A 185 22.92 -4.86 4.93
C GLY A 185 24.10 -3.96 4.60
N ALA A 186 25.32 -4.38 4.98
CA ALA A 186 26.57 -3.64 4.78
C ALA A 186 26.96 -3.34 3.31
N GLY A 187 26.17 -3.74 2.33
CA GLY A 187 26.45 -3.54 0.89
C GLY A 187 25.19 -3.32 0.06
N GLY A 188 24.08 -2.88 0.64
CA GLY A 188 22.82 -2.65 -0.07
C GLY A 188 21.64 -3.43 0.50
N CYS A 189 20.53 -3.47 -0.26
CA CYS A 189 19.35 -4.23 0.10
C CYS A 189 19.61 -5.73 -0.03
N ARG A 190 20.06 -6.33 1.06
CA ARG A 190 20.14 -7.80 1.22
C ARG A 190 19.20 -8.23 2.32
N ALA A 191 18.63 -9.42 2.20
CA ALA A 191 18.05 -10.07 3.37
C ALA A 191 19.16 -10.18 4.42
N ALA A 192 19.05 -9.38 5.50
CA ALA A 192 19.98 -9.48 6.61
C ALA A 192 19.91 -10.91 7.15
N ALA A 193 21.07 -11.55 7.29
CA ALA A 193 21.09 -12.79 8.05
C ALA A 193 20.55 -12.49 9.46
N PRO A 194 19.66 -13.31 10.00
CA PRO A 194 19.06 -13.06 11.31
C PRO A 194 20.15 -13.09 12.37
N GLN A 195 20.61 -11.91 12.81
CA GLN A 195 21.61 -11.78 13.87
C GLN A 195 21.00 -12.11 15.25
N ASP A 196 19.68 -12.02 15.34
CA ASP A 196 18.93 -12.37 16.55
C ASP A 196 17.48 -12.68 16.16
N GLU A 197 17.23 -13.90 15.71
CA GLU A 197 15.91 -14.38 15.26
C GLU A 197 14.83 -14.19 16.33
N LEU A 198 15.21 -14.37 17.60
CA LEU A 198 14.28 -14.20 18.70
C LEU A 198 13.90 -12.73 18.91
N LYS A 199 14.87 -11.82 18.83
CA LYS A 199 14.61 -10.38 18.94
C LYS A 199 13.73 -9.88 17.79
N GLU A 200 13.99 -10.36 16.58
CA GLU A 200 13.17 -10.07 15.41
C GLU A 200 11.74 -10.59 15.59
N ALA A 201 11.58 -11.82 16.08
CA ALA A 201 10.28 -12.40 16.36
C ALA A 201 9.47 -11.58 17.38
N TYR A 202 10.11 -11.08 18.45
CA TYR A 202 9.45 -10.16 19.37
C TYR A 202 9.06 -8.84 18.72
N ALA A 203 9.90 -8.27 17.85
CA ALA A 203 9.60 -7.04 17.12
C ALA A 203 8.41 -7.21 16.16
N VAL A 204 8.36 -8.32 15.41
CA VAL A 204 7.22 -8.68 14.53
C VAL A 204 5.92 -8.74 15.31
N LEU A 205 5.93 -9.38 16.49
CA LEU A 205 4.74 -9.50 17.35
C LEU A 205 4.38 -8.20 18.08
N GLY A 206 5.23 -7.17 18.04
CA GLY A 206 5.08 -5.98 18.88
C GLY A 206 5.13 -6.31 20.37
N ALA A 207 5.94 -7.30 20.74
CA ALA A 207 6.05 -7.87 22.06
C ALA A 207 7.43 -7.58 22.69
N LYS A 208 7.52 -7.76 24.01
CA LYS A 208 8.78 -7.64 24.74
C LYS A 208 9.13 -8.98 25.40
N PRO A 209 10.42 -9.26 25.63
CA PRO A 209 10.83 -10.45 26.39
C PRO A 209 10.23 -10.50 27.80
N SER A 210 9.85 -9.36 28.38
CA SER A 210 9.23 -9.26 29.70
C SER A 210 7.71 -9.49 29.70
N ASP A 211 7.07 -9.64 28.54
CA ASP A 211 5.62 -9.88 28.47
C ASP A 211 5.27 -11.28 29.04
N SER A 212 4.12 -11.39 29.69
CA SER A 212 3.64 -12.69 30.21
C SER A 212 3.22 -13.62 29.05
N PRO A 213 3.19 -14.94 29.27
CA PRO A 213 2.71 -15.90 28.27
C PRO A 213 1.32 -15.57 27.72
N GLU A 214 0.41 -15.12 28.56
CA GLU A 214 -0.95 -14.74 28.20
C GLU A 214 -0.95 -13.48 27.33
N ALA A 215 -0.13 -12.48 27.67
CA ALA A 215 0.03 -11.25 26.91
C ALA A 215 0.62 -11.53 25.52
N LEU A 216 1.63 -12.40 25.42
CA LEU A 216 2.22 -12.82 24.15
C LEU A 216 1.18 -13.50 23.25
N LYS A 217 0.42 -14.46 23.83
CA LYS A 217 -0.64 -15.17 23.11
C LYS A 217 -1.77 -14.23 22.66
N ALA A 218 -2.13 -13.26 23.50
CA ALA A 218 -3.14 -12.24 23.15
C ALA A 218 -2.66 -11.35 22.00
N LYS A 219 -1.42 -10.87 22.02
CA LYS A 219 -0.81 -10.07 20.95
C LYS A 219 -0.76 -10.84 19.64
N TYR A 220 -0.29 -12.09 19.65
CA TYR A 220 -0.29 -12.95 18.47
C TYR A 220 -1.69 -13.10 17.89
N ARG A 221 -2.70 -13.47 18.70
CA ARG A 221 -4.07 -13.67 18.25
C ARG A 221 -4.66 -12.38 17.63
N ALA A 222 -4.40 -11.23 18.25
CA ALA A 222 -4.86 -9.95 17.76
C ALA A 222 -4.21 -9.61 16.41
N LEU A 223 -2.90 -9.83 16.26
CA LEU A 223 -2.17 -9.63 15.02
C LEU A 223 -2.67 -10.57 13.92
N ALA A 224 -2.79 -11.87 14.22
CA ALA A 224 -3.26 -12.87 13.28
C ALA A 224 -4.66 -12.54 12.75
N LYS A 225 -5.59 -12.16 13.66
CA LYS A 225 -6.95 -11.76 13.27
C LYS A 225 -6.96 -10.53 12.36
N ARG A 226 -6.15 -9.50 12.66
CA ARG A 226 -6.13 -8.24 11.91
C ARG A 226 -5.40 -8.34 10.58
N ASN A 227 -4.37 -9.20 10.51
CA ASN A 227 -3.58 -9.42 9.28
C ASN A 227 -4.07 -10.61 8.46
N HIS A 228 -5.22 -11.22 8.81
CA HIS A 228 -5.79 -12.28 7.99
C HIS A 228 -6.14 -11.74 6.59
N PRO A 229 -5.78 -12.44 5.51
CA PRO A 229 -6.03 -11.95 4.14
C PRO A 229 -7.49 -11.55 3.91
N ASP A 230 -8.46 -12.33 4.39
CA ASP A 230 -9.88 -12.01 4.24
C ASP A 230 -10.29 -10.75 5.01
N ALA A 231 -9.70 -10.51 6.19
CA ALA A 231 -9.95 -9.29 6.94
C ALA A 231 -9.40 -8.06 6.22
N LEU A 232 -8.20 -8.17 5.62
CA LEU A 232 -7.59 -7.08 4.85
C LEU A 232 -8.36 -6.81 3.55
N ARG A 233 -8.84 -7.86 2.86
CA ARG A 233 -9.75 -7.71 1.69
C ARG A 233 -11.03 -6.96 2.06
N ALA A 234 -11.67 -7.34 3.16
CA ALA A 234 -12.85 -6.65 3.66
C ALA A 234 -12.58 -5.16 3.99
N GLN A 235 -11.33 -4.82 4.29
CA GLN A 235 -10.88 -3.45 4.57
C GLN A 235 -10.39 -2.70 3.32
N GLY A 236 -10.44 -3.33 2.14
CA GLY A 236 -10.14 -2.70 0.85
C GLY A 236 -8.76 -2.99 0.30
N LEU A 237 -8.09 -4.03 0.80
CA LEU A 237 -6.88 -4.53 0.15
C LEU A 237 -7.26 -5.06 -1.24
N PRO A 238 -6.56 -4.64 -2.31
CA PRO A 238 -6.73 -5.20 -3.65
C PRO A 238 -6.49 -6.70 -3.66
N ASP A 239 -7.25 -7.43 -4.49
CA ASP A 239 -7.11 -8.89 -4.61
C ASP A 239 -5.70 -9.29 -5.07
N GLU A 240 -5.07 -8.48 -5.86
CA GLU A 240 -3.70 -8.64 -6.34
C GLU A 240 -2.67 -8.68 -5.20
N LEU A 241 -2.96 -8.02 -4.09
CA LEU A 241 -2.07 -7.94 -2.93
C LEU A 241 -2.32 -9.00 -1.86
N VAL A 242 -3.27 -9.91 -2.09
CA VAL A 242 -3.57 -11.01 -1.16
C VAL A 242 -2.34 -11.89 -0.92
N GLY A 243 -1.51 -12.12 -1.95
CA GLY A 243 -0.24 -12.84 -1.81
C GLY A 243 0.71 -12.19 -0.78
N LYS A 244 0.81 -10.86 -0.78
CA LYS A 244 1.60 -10.13 0.22
C LYS A 244 1.01 -10.23 1.62
N ALA A 245 -0.31 -10.14 1.75
CA ALA A 245 -1.00 -10.34 3.02
C ALA A 245 -0.76 -11.75 3.58
N THR A 246 -0.80 -12.77 2.71
CA THR A 246 -0.49 -14.16 3.07
C THR A 246 0.96 -14.33 3.52
N ALA A 247 1.92 -13.73 2.80
CA ALA A 247 3.33 -13.75 3.19
C ALA A 247 3.56 -13.06 4.55
N ARG A 248 2.91 -11.92 4.79
CA ARG A 248 2.95 -11.21 6.07
C ARG A 248 2.37 -12.07 7.20
N MET A 249 1.25 -12.74 6.96
CA MET A 249 0.66 -13.68 7.92
C MET A 249 1.60 -14.84 8.23
N GLY A 250 2.30 -15.37 7.22
CA GLY A 250 3.35 -16.38 7.37
C GLY A 250 4.46 -15.92 8.32
N ARG A 251 4.95 -14.67 8.16
CA ARG A 251 5.97 -14.09 9.07
C ARG A 251 5.46 -13.97 10.51
N ILE A 252 4.21 -13.54 10.71
CA ILE A 252 3.59 -13.47 12.06
C ILE A 252 3.54 -14.85 12.69
N ASN A 253 3.15 -15.88 11.94
CA ASN A 253 3.07 -17.26 12.44
C ASN A 253 4.47 -17.81 12.77
N ALA A 254 5.48 -17.56 11.92
CA ALA A 254 6.86 -17.96 12.19
C ALA A 254 7.41 -17.27 13.45
N ALA A 255 7.20 -15.97 13.58
CA ALA A 255 7.61 -15.21 14.77
C ALA A 255 6.96 -15.77 16.05
N TRP A 256 5.68 -16.12 15.99
CA TRP A 256 5.01 -16.76 17.12
C TRP A 256 5.62 -18.13 17.46
N ALA A 257 5.93 -18.96 16.44
CA ALA A 257 6.55 -20.26 16.66
C ALA A 257 7.92 -20.11 17.34
N THR A 258 8.76 -19.16 16.88
CA THR A 258 10.08 -18.86 17.47
C THR A 258 9.94 -18.41 18.94
N VAL A 259 9.06 -17.44 19.23
CA VAL A 259 8.85 -16.96 20.61
C VAL A 259 8.29 -18.06 21.49
N ARG A 260 7.33 -18.83 21.01
CA ARG A 260 6.74 -19.95 21.74
C ARG A 260 7.78 -21.02 22.10
N ALA A 261 8.62 -21.40 21.16
CA ALA A 261 9.69 -22.38 21.37
C ALA A 261 10.70 -21.89 22.42
N ALA A 262 11.15 -20.63 22.31
CA ALA A 262 12.12 -20.02 23.22
C ALA A 262 11.58 -19.85 24.65
N ARG A 263 10.25 -19.76 24.83
CA ARG A 263 9.58 -19.57 26.11
C ARG A 263 8.97 -20.85 26.68
N GLY A 264 9.03 -21.98 25.98
CA GLY A 264 8.44 -23.25 26.41
C GLY A 264 6.91 -23.21 26.54
N LEU A 265 6.20 -22.50 25.63
CA LEU A 265 4.76 -22.27 25.68
C LEU A 265 3.95 -23.23 24.79
#